data_da2484e061e96bb2f35368039e496a66
#
_entry.id   da2484e061e96bb2f35368039e496a66
#
_cell.length_a   1.000
_cell.length_b   1.000
_cell.length_c   1.000
_cell.angle_alpha   90.00
_cell.angle_beta   90.00
_cell.angle_gamma   90.00
#
_symmetry.space_group_name_H-M   'P 1'
#
loop_
_entity.id
_entity.type
_entity.pdbx_description
1 polymer ?
#
loop_
_entity_poly.entity_id
_entity_poly.type
_entity_poly.pdbx_seq_one_letter_code
_entity_poly.pdbx_strand_id
1 'polypeptide(L)'
;MKILVLLSLLLISFNVMADKRKEFIRKYKHIAIREMERTGIPASITLAQGILESGCGESELAVNANNHFGIKCHETWNGDTYTMDDDTRDECFRKYKNIEQSWIDHSDFLTSRPRYAGLFSIPTTDYKAWAKGLKAAGYATNPQYANMLIKIIEEEELYKFDRSIKRPGTPPTITAEEFAQSVATQDHPNTTNYRNREEMRNGIICIETMPGDSFEKIAGYYGIKLKKLLQYN
;
A
#
# COMPACT_ATOMS: atom_id res chain seq x y z
N MET A 1 37.42 -24.63 21.04
CA MET A 1 37.80 -23.53 20.12
C MET A 1 36.83 -23.36 18.93
N LYS A 2 36.43 -24.42 18.22
CA LYS A 2 35.51 -24.32 17.04
C LYS A 2 34.08 -23.74 17.34
N ILE A 3 33.52 -24.06 18.53
CA ILE A 3 32.19 -23.56 18.93
C ILE A 3 32.18 -22.05 19.22
N LEU A 4 33.26 -21.53 19.85
CA LEU A 4 33.38 -20.10 20.14
C LEU A 4 33.49 -19.25 18.85
N VAL A 5 34.21 -19.76 17.84
CA VAL A 5 34.35 -19.08 16.53
C VAL A 5 33.03 -19.06 15.78
N LEU A 6 32.22 -20.12 15.84
CA LEU A 6 30.88 -20.16 15.23
C LEU A 6 29.90 -19.16 15.91
N LEU A 7 29.93 -19.06 17.25
CA LEU A 7 29.10 -18.09 17.98
C LEU A 7 29.49 -16.65 17.64
N SER A 8 30.79 -16.35 17.53
CA SER A 8 31.25 -14.98 17.19
C SER A 8 30.87 -14.59 15.76
N LEU A 9 30.95 -15.50 14.80
CA LEU A 9 30.50 -15.26 13.41
C LEU A 9 28.99 -15.02 13.32
N LEU A 10 28.19 -15.75 14.10
CA LEU A 10 26.73 -15.54 14.16
C LEU A 10 26.35 -14.17 14.72
N LEU A 11 27.05 -13.72 15.78
CA LEU A 11 26.82 -12.41 16.39
C LEU A 11 27.22 -11.25 15.47
N ILE A 12 28.29 -11.40 14.70
CA ILE A 12 28.73 -10.38 13.73
C ILE A 12 27.70 -10.25 12.61
N SER A 13 27.19 -11.36 12.07
CA SER A 13 26.19 -11.34 11.01
C SER A 13 24.86 -10.69 11.44
N PHE A 14 24.46 -10.89 12.69
CA PHE A 14 23.24 -10.31 13.24
C PHE A 14 23.35 -8.79 13.40
N ASN A 15 24.51 -8.30 13.85
CA ASN A 15 24.75 -6.86 13.97
C ASN A 15 24.77 -6.15 12.60
N VAL A 16 25.40 -6.75 11.59
CA VAL A 16 25.44 -6.17 10.23
C VAL A 16 24.04 -6.04 9.64
N MET A 17 23.17 -7.04 9.81
CA MET A 17 21.80 -6.97 9.27
C MET A 17 20.96 -5.92 10.03
N ALA A 18 21.10 -5.81 11.32
CA ALA A 18 20.42 -4.79 12.12
C ALA A 18 20.84 -3.37 11.71
N ASP A 19 22.13 -3.16 11.44
CA ASP A 19 22.63 -1.86 10.97
C ASP A 19 22.10 -1.50 9.57
N LYS A 20 21.99 -2.47 8.66
CA LYS A 20 21.40 -2.27 7.33
C LYS A 20 19.92 -1.86 7.39
N ARG A 21 19.13 -2.51 8.26
CA ARG A 21 17.72 -2.14 8.46
C ARG A 21 17.58 -0.72 9.00
N LYS A 22 18.37 -0.36 10.01
CA LYS A 22 18.35 0.99 10.59
C LYS A 22 18.71 2.06 9.55
N GLU A 23 19.72 1.80 8.72
CA GLU A 23 20.11 2.71 7.67
C GLU A 23 19.00 2.85 6.60
N PHE A 24 18.38 1.74 6.18
CA PHE A 24 17.24 1.75 5.28
C PHE A 24 16.08 2.59 5.85
N ILE A 25 15.72 2.36 7.11
CA ILE A 25 14.66 3.10 7.80
C ILE A 25 15.01 4.59 7.86
N ARG A 26 16.22 4.93 8.28
CA ARG A 26 16.70 6.31 8.36
C ARG A 26 16.53 7.03 7.01
N LYS A 27 16.85 6.35 5.92
CA LYS A 27 16.84 6.89 4.56
C LYS A 27 15.43 7.03 3.99
N TYR A 28 14.52 6.11 4.26
CA TYR A 28 13.24 6.03 3.55
C TYR A 28 11.99 6.29 4.40
N LYS A 29 12.09 6.40 5.74
CA LYS A 29 10.92 6.64 6.60
C LYS A 29 10.08 7.85 6.20
N HIS A 30 10.72 8.92 5.71
CA HIS A 30 10.02 10.13 5.31
C HIS A 30 9.15 9.92 4.05
N ILE A 31 9.56 9.03 3.15
CA ILE A 31 8.76 8.65 1.98
C ILE A 31 7.56 7.82 2.44
N ALA A 32 7.80 6.80 3.29
CA ALA A 32 6.73 5.96 3.82
C ALA A 32 5.65 6.77 4.57
N ILE A 33 6.05 7.75 5.38
CA ILE A 33 5.11 8.62 6.11
C ILE A 33 4.30 9.48 5.13
N ARG A 34 4.93 10.06 4.11
CA ARG A 34 4.24 10.84 3.08
C ARG A 34 3.24 9.99 2.30
N GLU A 35 3.63 8.77 1.93
CA GLU A 35 2.74 7.84 1.23
C GLU A 35 1.59 7.36 2.12
N MET A 36 1.82 7.16 3.42
CA MET A 36 0.75 6.90 4.37
C MET A 36 -0.24 8.07 4.42
N GLU A 37 0.23 9.31 4.47
CA GLU A 37 -0.62 10.51 4.47
C GLU A 37 -1.41 10.66 3.16
N ARG A 38 -0.81 10.27 2.03
CA ARG A 38 -1.44 10.33 0.71
C ARG A 38 -2.49 9.24 0.50
N THR A 39 -2.19 8.01 0.93
CA THR A 39 -2.95 6.81 0.52
C THR A 39 -3.67 6.09 1.66
N GLY A 40 -3.20 6.29 2.90
CA GLY A 40 -3.70 5.58 4.07
C GLY A 40 -3.12 4.16 4.23
N ILE A 41 -2.05 3.81 3.51
CA ILE A 41 -1.29 2.58 3.78
C ILE A 41 -0.36 2.86 4.96
N PRO A 42 -0.32 2.04 6.02
CA PRO A 42 0.56 2.28 7.16
C PRO A 42 2.03 2.44 6.74
N ALA A 43 2.72 3.44 7.29
CA ALA A 43 4.14 3.66 7.01
C ALA A 43 4.98 2.46 7.43
N SER A 44 4.61 1.81 8.54
CA SER A 44 5.26 0.59 9.03
C SER A 44 5.17 -0.56 8.02
N ILE A 45 4.02 -0.73 7.38
CA ILE A 45 3.80 -1.77 6.35
C ILE A 45 4.69 -1.48 5.15
N THR A 46 4.66 -0.26 4.61
CA THR A 46 5.46 0.10 3.43
C THR A 46 6.96 -0.04 3.70
N LEU A 47 7.43 0.38 4.89
CA LEU A 47 8.84 0.20 5.29
C LEU A 47 9.22 -1.28 5.41
N ALA A 48 8.40 -2.09 6.08
CA ALA A 48 8.66 -3.52 6.24
C ALA A 48 8.69 -4.26 4.90
N GLN A 49 7.77 -3.94 3.99
CA GLN A 49 7.80 -4.45 2.62
C GLN A 49 9.07 -4.03 1.90
N GLY A 50 9.43 -2.75 1.92
CA GLY A 50 10.67 -2.27 1.31
C GLY A 50 11.92 -2.97 1.84
N ILE A 51 12.02 -3.19 3.16
CA ILE A 51 13.12 -3.95 3.78
C ILE A 51 13.14 -5.39 3.25
N LEU A 52 11.98 -6.06 3.23
CA LEU A 52 11.85 -7.47 2.88
C LEU A 52 12.09 -7.70 1.39
N GLU A 53 11.41 -6.96 0.53
CA GLU A 53 11.42 -7.16 -0.93
C GLU A 53 12.74 -6.71 -1.57
N SER A 54 13.39 -5.67 -1.03
CA SER A 54 14.63 -5.13 -1.59
C SER A 54 15.91 -5.61 -0.91
N GLY A 55 15.81 -6.45 0.12
CA GLY A 55 16.98 -6.79 0.93
C GLY A 55 17.65 -5.55 1.52
N CYS A 56 16.87 -4.66 2.12
CA CYS A 56 17.32 -3.34 2.61
C CYS A 56 17.86 -2.41 1.51
N GLY A 57 17.34 -2.53 0.29
CA GLY A 57 17.77 -1.73 -0.86
C GLY A 57 19.02 -2.23 -1.58
N GLU A 58 19.50 -3.40 -1.23
CA GLU A 58 20.73 -3.99 -1.81
C GLU A 58 20.46 -5.07 -2.88
N SER A 59 19.19 -5.46 -3.11
CA SER A 59 18.87 -6.42 -4.17
C SER A 59 19.24 -5.87 -5.54
N GLU A 60 19.52 -6.77 -6.48
CA GLU A 60 19.84 -6.42 -7.87
C GLU A 60 18.81 -5.48 -8.46
N LEU A 61 17.54 -5.78 -8.26
CA LEU A 61 16.43 -4.96 -8.77
C LEU A 61 16.36 -3.58 -8.10
N ALA A 62 16.62 -3.49 -6.80
CA ALA A 62 16.66 -2.22 -6.09
C ALA A 62 17.79 -1.32 -6.60
N VAL A 63 18.97 -1.89 -6.84
CA VAL A 63 20.18 -1.15 -7.26
C VAL A 63 20.10 -0.74 -8.73
N ASN A 64 19.71 -1.66 -9.63
CA ASN A 64 19.80 -1.43 -11.07
C ASN A 64 18.53 -0.83 -11.68
N ALA A 65 17.39 -1.01 -11.01
CA ALA A 65 16.10 -0.55 -11.50
C ALA A 65 15.39 0.45 -10.55
N ASN A 66 15.98 0.82 -9.41
CA ASN A 66 15.34 1.61 -8.35
C ASN A 66 13.99 1.01 -7.89
N ASN A 67 13.80 -0.30 -8.05
CA ASN A 67 12.54 -0.98 -7.77
C ASN A 67 12.65 -1.75 -6.45
N HIS A 68 12.17 -1.12 -5.38
CA HIS A 68 12.26 -1.67 -4.02
C HIS A 68 11.18 -2.70 -3.68
N PHE A 69 10.19 -2.88 -4.54
CA PHE A 69 9.01 -3.71 -4.23
C PHE A 69 8.79 -4.86 -5.22
N GLY A 70 9.72 -5.05 -6.16
CA GLY A 70 9.60 -6.11 -7.15
C GLY A 70 8.39 -5.97 -8.07
N ILE A 71 7.97 -4.74 -8.39
CA ILE A 71 6.79 -4.53 -9.22
C ILE A 71 7.11 -4.92 -10.66
N LYS A 72 6.39 -5.94 -11.16
CA LYS A 72 6.51 -6.45 -12.53
C LYS A 72 5.84 -5.50 -13.53
N CYS A 73 6.30 -5.58 -14.80
CA CYS A 73 5.68 -4.87 -15.92
C CYS A 73 4.28 -5.36 -16.14
N HIS A 74 3.24 -4.82 -15.91
CA HIS A 74 1.92 -5.24 -16.37
C HIS A 74 1.62 -4.59 -17.73
N GLU A 75 0.59 -5.02 -18.42
CA GLU A 75 0.21 -4.57 -19.76
C GLU A 75 0.09 -3.04 -19.90
N THR A 76 -0.20 -2.34 -18.81
CA THR A 76 -0.36 -0.88 -18.79
C THR A 76 0.93 -0.11 -18.49
N TRP A 77 2.08 -0.79 -18.29
CA TRP A 77 3.33 -0.11 -18.00
C TRP A 77 4.01 0.39 -19.29
N ASN A 78 4.23 1.71 -19.37
CA ASN A 78 4.87 2.38 -20.52
C ASN A 78 6.22 3.03 -20.16
N GLY A 79 6.75 2.75 -18.96
CA GLY A 79 8.06 3.25 -18.51
C GLY A 79 9.21 2.32 -18.88
N ASP A 80 10.41 2.68 -18.41
CA ASP A 80 11.61 1.84 -18.58
C ASP A 80 11.43 0.49 -17.88
N THR A 81 12.14 -0.53 -18.39
CA THR A 81 12.03 -1.91 -17.90
C THR A 81 13.40 -2.45 -17.51
N TYR A 82 13.39 -3.45 -16.65
CA TYR A 82 14.53 -4.23 -16.25
C TYR A 82 14.15 -5.71 -16.32
N THR A 83 14.98 -6.51 -16.98
CA THR A 83 14.72 -7.96 -17.15
C THR A 83 15.66 -8.73 -16.26
N MET A 84 15.13 -9.66 -15.47
CA MET A 84 15.91 -10.61 -14.67
C MET A 84 15.13 -11.91 -14.47
N ASP A 85 15.85 -12.98 -14.14
CA ASP A 85 15.23 -14.25 -13.76
C ASP A 85 14.63 -14.15 -12.36
N ASP A 86 13.37 -14.59 -12.20
CA ASP A 86 12.64 -14.67 -10.94
C ASP A 86 11.83 -15.98 -10.93
N ASP A 87 10.51 -15.95 -10.80
CA ASP A 87 9.65 -17.15 -10.92
C ASP A 87 9.74 -17.78 -12.32
N THR A 88 9.99 -16.96 -13.33
CA THR A 88 10.26 -17.39 -14.72
C THR A 88 11.53 -16.73 -15.24
N ARG A 89 12.08 -17.29 -16.34
CA ARG A 89 13.20 -16.65 -17.04
C ARG A 89 12.75 -15.34 -17.71
N ASP A 90 13.68 -14.38 -17.78
CA ASP A 90 13.50 -13.10 -18.48
C ASP A 90 12.25 -12.34 -18.05
N GLU A 91 11.96 -12.33 -16.75
CA GLU A 91 10.78 -11.66 -16.23
C GLU A 91 10.96 -10.15 -16.25
N CYS A 92 9.90 -9.42 -16.66
CA CYS A 92 9.93 -7.98 -16.83
C CYS A 92 9.56 -7.26 -15.53
N PHE A 93 10.44 -6.41 -15.04
CA PHE A 93 10.22 -5.53 -13.91
C PHE A 93 10.21 -4.06 -14.32
N ARG A 94 9.44 -3.23 -13.61
CA ARG A 94 9.44 -1.78 -13.79
C ARG A 94 10.78 -1.20 -13.36
N LYS A 95 11.32 -0.29 -14.18
CA LYS A 95 12.51 0.49 -13.86
C LYS A 95 12.14 1.94 -13.66
N TYR A 96 12.60 2.52 -12.56
CA TYR A 96 12.26 3.88 -12.18
C TYR A 96 13.47 4.80 -12.30
N LYS A 97 13.23 6.08 -12.57
CA LYS A 97 14.28 7.11 -12.64
C LYS A 97 14.93 7.37 -11.28
N ASN A 98 14.17 7.17 -10.20
CA ASN A 98 14.65 7.27 -8.83
C ASN A 98 13.82 6.37 -7.91
N ILE A 99 14.34 6.14 -6.71
CA ILE A 99 13.74 5.23 -5.73
C ILE A 99 12.35 5.70 -5.27
N GLU A 100 12.15 7.01 -5.11
CA GLU A 100 10.87 7.56 -4.65
C GLU A 100 9.72 7.19 -5.58
N GLN A 101 9.95 7.13 -6.89
CA GLN A 101 8.95 6.70 -7.86
C GLN A 101 8.48 5.26 -7.61
N SER A 102 9.37 4.35 -7.19
CA SER A 102 8.96 2.99 -6.87
C SER A 102 8.06 2.92 -5.63
N TRP A 103 8.25 3.82 -4.66
CA TRP A 103 7.43 3.91 -3.46
C TRP A 103 6.04 4.47 -3.75
N ILE A 104 5.98 5.49 -4.60
CA ILE A 104 4.70 6.07 -5.07
C ILE A 104 3.93 5.01 -5.88
N ASP A 105 4.60 4.34 -6.81
CA ASP A 105 3.99 3.32 -7.67
C ASP A 105 3.52 2.10 -6.88
N HIS A 106 4.26 1.70 -5.82
CA HIS A 106 3.82 0.66 -4.89
C HIS A 106 2.51 1.05 -4.17
N SER A 107 2.42 2.27 -3.70
CA SER A 107 1.20 2.77 -3.06
C SER A 107 0.03 2.83 -4.06
N ASP A 108 0.29 3.28 -5.29
CA ASP A 108 -0.70 3.33 -6.37
C ASP A 108 -1.12 1.91 -6.80
N PHE A 109 -0.20 0.95 -6.82
CA PHE A 109 -0.48 -0.45 -7.07
C PHE A 109 -1.46 -1.05 -6.06
N LEU A 110 -1.31 -0.74 -4.78
CA LEU A 110 -2.21 -1.23 -3.74
C LEU A 110 -3.57 -0.50 -3.76
N THR A 111 -3.58 0.80 -4.01
CA THR A 111 -4.83 1.60 -4.00
C THR A 111 -5.70 1.38 -5.23
N SER A 112 -5.09 1.04 -6.38
CA SER A 112 -5.80 0.90 -7.65
C SER A 112 -6.39 -0.49 -7.89
N ARG A 113 -5.98 -1.51 -7.14
CA ARG A 113 -6.39 -2.90 -7.40
C ARG A 113 -7.51 -3.35 -6.49
N PRO A 114 -8.66 -3.80 -7.04
CA PRO A 114 -9.85 -4.19 -6.27
C PRO A 114 -9.59 -5.22 -5.18
N ARG A 115 -8.66 -6.16 -5.40
CA ARG A 115 -8.33 -7.20 -4.43
C ARG A 115 -7.77 -6.66 -3.10
N TYR A 116 -7.21 -5.45 -3.10
CA TYR A 116 -6.70 -4.77 -1.91
C TYR A 116 -7.69 -3.78 -1.30
N ALA A 117 -8.84 -3.52 -1.93
CA ALA A 117 -9.79 -2.52 -1.47
C ALA A 117 -10.23 -2.73 -0.01
N GLY A 118 -10.40 -3.99 0.43
CA GLY A 118 -10.77 -4.33 1.80
C GLY A 118 -9.73 -3.90 2.85
N LEU A 119 -8.46 -3.73 2.48
CA LEU A 119 -7.41 -3.27 3.40
C LEU A 119 -7.68 -1.85 3.89
N PHE A 120 -8.30 -1.04 3.05
CA PHE A 120 -8.55 0.37 3.34
C PHE A 120 -9.68 0.62 4.34
N SER A 121 -10.38 -0.43 4.80
CA SER A 121 -11.28 -0.37 5.96
C SER A 121 -10.55 -0.59 7.28
N ILE A 122 -9.32 -1.11 7.25
CA ILE A 122 -8.50 -1.37 8.43
C ILE A 122 -7.87 -0.05 8.90
N PRO A 123 -7.88 0.27 10.20
CA PRO A 123 -7.17 1.43 10.73
C PRO A 123 -5.68 1.41 10.35
N THR A 124 -5.11 2.56 9.99
CA THR A 124 -3.68 2.69 9.64
C THR A 124 -2.75 2.32 10.80
N THR A 125 -3.25 2.30 12.02
CA THR A 125 -2.50 1.91 13.22
C THR A 125 -2.55 0.41 13.52
N ASP A 126 -3.38 -0.37 12.78
CA ASP A 126 -3.45 -1.83 12.94
C ASP A 126 -2.60 -2.54 11.86
N TYR A 127 -1.28 -2.40 11.98
CA TYR A 127 -0.34 -3.04 11.07
C TYR A 127 -0.47 -4.58 11.05
N LYS A 128 -0.94 -5.21 12.15
CA LYS A 128 -1.12 -6.68 12.20
C LYS A 128 -2.25 -7.13 11.28
N ALA A 129 -3.38 -6.42 11.32
CA ALA A 129 -4.49 -6.69 10.43
C ALA A 129 -4.10 -6.37 8.97
N TRP A 130 -3.36 -5.29 8.72
CA TRP A 130 -2.83 -4.96 7.40
C TRP A 130 -1.91 -6.04 6.83
N ALA A 131 -0.94 -6.53 7.59
CA ALA A 131 -0.04 -7.59 7.16
C ALA A 131 -0.78 -8.89 6.79
N LYS A 132 -1.73 -9.29 7.64
CA LYS A 132 -2.60 -10.45 7.38
C LYS A 132 -3.49 -10.24 6.16
N GLY A 133 -4.06 -9.05 6.02
CA GLY A 133 -4.89 -8.67 4.89
C GLY A 133 -4.13 -8.68 3.57
N LEU A 134 -2.90 -8.17 3.52
CA LEU A 134 -2.02 -8.25 2.34
C LEU A 134 -1.78 -9.70 1.91
N LYS A 135 -1.47 -10.58 2.87
CA LYS A 135 -1.30 -12.01 2.59
C LYS A 135 -2.60 -12.64 2.07
N ALA A 136 -3.73 -12.37 2.70
CA ALA A 136 -5.04 -12.88 2.29
C ALA A 136 -5.44 -12.36 0.89
N ALA A 137 -5.09 -11.12 0.55
CA ALA A 137 -5.31 -10.53 -0.77
C ALA A 137 -4.32 -11.04 -1.84
N GLY A 138 -3.41 -11.95 -1.49
CA GLY A 138 -2.48 -12.56 -2.43
C GLY A 138 -1.33 -11.65 -2.87
N TYR A 139 -0.84 -10.76 -1.99
CA TYR A 139 0.34 -9.94 -2.29
C TYR A 139 1.59 -10.80 -2.48
N ALA A 140 1.76 -11.84 -1.68
CA ALA A 140 2.86 -12.79 -1.78
C ALA A 140 2.37 -14.24 -1.65
N THR A 141 3.07 -15.17 -2.28
CA THR A 141 2.77 -16.61 -2.22
C THR A 141 3.22 -17.24 -0.90
N ASN A 142 4.31 -16.74 -0.30
CA ASN A 142 4.88 -17.26 0.94
C ASN A 142 3.84 -17.27 2.09
N PRO A 143 3.54 -18.43 2.72
CA PRO A 143 2.58 -18.52 3.82
C PRO A 143 3.00 -17.74 5.07
N GLN A 144 4.29 -17.47 5.26
CA GLN A 144 4.83 -16.74 6.39
C GLN A 144 4.90 -15.21 6.15
N TYR A 145 4.46 -14.73 5.00
CA TYR A 145 4.62 -13.32 4.60
C TYR A 145 4.12 -12.33 5.67
N ALA A 146 2.91 -12.53 6.17
CA ALA A 146 2.36 -11.67 7.23
C ALA A 146 3.21 -11.68 8.51
N ASN A 147 3.68 -12.84 8.93
CA ASN A 147 4.53 -12.98 10.11
C ASN A 147 5.90 -12.32 9.92
N MET A 148 6.46 -12.40 8.71
CA MET A 148 7.72 -11.74 8.36
C MET A 148 7.59 -10.22 8.45
N LEU A 149 6.51 -9.64 7.91
CA LEU A 149 6.25 -8.20 8.03
C LEU A 149 6.06 -7.78 9.48
N ILE A 150 5.21 -8.49 10.25
CA ILE A 150 4.95 -8.20 11.66
C ILE A 150 6.25 -8.24 12.46
N LYS A 151 7.08 -9.27 12.23
CA LYS A 151 8.38 -9.39 12.90
C LYS A 151 9.30 -8.19 12.64
N ILE A 152 9.44 -7.77 11.37
CA ILE A 152 10.25 -6.60 11.01
C ILE A 152 9.68 -5.34 11.68
N ILE A 153 8.37 -5.16 11.65
CA ILE A 153 7.71 -3.99 12.25
C ILE A 153 7.95 -3.93 13.76
N GLU A 154 7.88 -5.06 14.45
CA GLU A 154 8.07 -5.14 15.90
C GLU A 154 9.56 -5.02 16.30
N GLU A 155 10.47 -5.68 15.58
CA GLU A 155 11.91 -5.61 15.86
C GLU A 155 12.49 -4.20 15.67
N GLU A 156 12.03 -3.49 14.63
CA GLU A 156 12.49 -2.15 14.29
C GLU A 156 11.54 -1.04 14.80
N GLU A 157 10.52 -1.41 15.57
CA GLU A 157 9.50 -0.50 16.14
C GLU A 157 8.86 0.44 15.10
N LEU A 158 8.66 -0.04 13.86
CA LEU A 158 8.15 0.78 12.75
C LEU A 158 6.75 1.31 12.98
N TYR A 159 5.94 0.65 13.82
CA TYR A 159 4.59 1.10 14.21
C TYR A 159 4.59 2.52 14.82
N LYS A 160 5.73 3.02 15.29
CA LYS A 160 5.87 4.40 15.78
C LYS A 160 5.69 5.46 14.71
N PHE A 161 5.80 5.07 13.42
CA PHE A 161 5.57 5.98 12.30
C PHE A 161 4.11 6.01 11.86
N ASP A 162 3.29 5.07 12.34
CA ASP A 162 1.89 5.00 11.99
C ASP A 162 1.08 6.04 12.75
N ARG A 163 0.15 6.68 12.06
CA ARG A 163 -0.79 7.67 12.62
C ARG A 163 -2.19 7.35 12.16
N SER A 164 -3.17 7.71 12.97
CA SER A 164 -4.55 7.72 12.52
C SER A 164 -4.73 8.78 11.44
N ILE A 165 -5.11 8.37 10.25
CA ILE A 165 -5.39 9.25 9.13
C ILE A 165 -6.88 9.30 8.92
N LYS A 166 -7.46 10.51 9.01
CA LYS A 166 -8.82 10.76 8.56
C LYS A 166 -8.79 10.81 7.03
N ARG A 167 -9.28 9.75 6.40
CA ARG A 167 -9.42 9.73 4.94
C ARG A 167 -10.52 10.70 4.52
N PRO A 168 -10.29 11.55 3.51
CA PRO A 168 -11.38 12.31 2.92
C PRO A 168 -12.45 11.34 2.42
N GLY A 169 -13.69 11.47 2.93
CA GLY A 169 -14.81 10.60 2.54
C GLY A 169 -14.96 9.28 3.30
N THR A 170 -14.13 8.99 4.30
CA THR A 170 -14.43 7.91 5.25
C THR A 170 -15.48 8.43 6.22
N PRO A 171 -16.68 7.81 6.33
CA PRO A 171 -17.61 8.14 7.39
C PRO A 171 -16.88 8.02 8.74
N PRO A 172 -17.19 8.83 9.75
CA PRO A 172 -16.68 8.63 11.09
C PRO A 172 -16.96 7.17 11.47
N THR A 173 -16.00 6.52 12.12
CA THR A 173 -16.20 5.18 12.68
C THR A 173 -17.26 5.31 13.76
N ILE A 174 -18.51 5.16 13.36
CA ILE A 174 -19.65 5.13 14.27
C ILE A 174 -19.77 3.69 14.75
N THR A 175 -20.04 3.52 16.04
CA THR A 175 -20.37 2.22 16.60
C THR A 175 -21.62 1.65 15.91
N ALA A 176 -21.83 0.34 15.98
CA ALA A 176 -23.04 -0.28 15.42
C ALA A 176 -24.32 0.35 15.98
N GLU A 177 -24.28 0.85 17.21
CA GLU A 177 -25.39 1.55 17.89
C GLU A 177 -25.58 2.97 17.34
N GLU A 178 -24.52 3.72 17.11
CA GLU A 178 -24.58 5.05 16.48
C GLU A 178 -25.04 4.94 15.02
N PHE A 179 -24.64 3.87 14.30
CA PHE A 179 -25.15 3.60 12.96
C PHE A 179 -26.65 3.30 12.96
N ALA A 180 -27.14 2.45 13.88
CA ALA A 180 -28.54 2.14 13.99
C ALA A 180 -29.39 3.38 14.37
N GLN A 181 -28.88 4.26 15.23
CA GLN A 181 -29.52 5.53 15.56
C GLN A 181 -29.52 6.52 14.39
N SER A 182 -28.43 6.59 13.62
CA SER A 182 -28.35 7.49 12.45
C SER A 182 -29.32 7.08 11.33
N VAL A 183 -29.58 5.79 11.17
CA VAL A 183 -30.54 5.25 10.20
C VAL A 183 -31.98 5.52 10.64
N ALA A 184 -32.23 5.54 11.96
CA ALA A 184 -33.59 5.76 12.51
C ALA A 184 -34.03 7.23 12.49
N THR A 185 -33.13 8.19 12.27
CA THR A 185 -33.41 9.65 12.37
C THR A 185 -33.32 10.43 11.06
N GLN A 186 -33.00 9.78 9.92
CA GLN A 186 -32.88 10.47 8.64
C GLN A 186 -33.97 10.09 7.65
N ASP A 187 -35.13 10.72 7.81
CA ASP A 187 -36.02 11.05 6.69
C ASP A 187 -35.43 12.25 5.95
N HIS A 188 -34.55 12.01 4.98
CA HIS A 188 -34.14 12.98 3.99
C HIS A 188 -34.42 12.48 2.59
N PRO A 189 -35.37 13.11 1.85
CA PRO A 189 -35.55 12.84 0.44
C PRO A 189 -34.37 13.45 -0.34
N ASN A 190 -33.65 12.65 -1.11
CA ASN A 190 -32.64 13.08 -2.08
C ASN A 190 -31.15 13.09 -1.69
N THR A 191 -30.62 12.07 -1.06
CA THR A 191 -29.17 11.78 -1.19
C THR A 191 -28.96 10.65 -2.19
N THR A 192 -28.59 11.02 -3.39
CA THR A 192 -28.25 10.08 -4.46
C THR A 192 -27.03 9.26 -4.02
N ASN A 193 -27.23 8.01 -3.63
CA ASN A 193 -26.13 7.13 -3.22
C ASN A 193 -25.46 6.57 -4.47
N TYR A 194 -24.38 7.24 -4.93
CA TYR A 194 -23.65 6.86 -6.14
C TYR A 194 -22.99 5.47 -6.01
N ARG A 195 -22.65 4.99 -4.80
CA ARG A 195 -22.05 3.68 -4.59
C ARG A 195 -22.90 2.51 -5.08
N ASN A 196 -24.21 2.62 -5.01
CA ASN A 196 -25.09 1.57 -5.50
C ASN A 196 -25.17 1.50 -7.04
N ARG A 197 -24.51 2.43 -7.73
CA ARG A 197 -24.45 2.54 -9.18
C ARG A 197 -23.02 2.44 -9.74
N GLU A 198 -22.10 2.01 -8.88
CA GLU A 198 -20.71 1.76 -9.29
C GLU A 198 -20.62 0.45 -10.06
N GLU A 199 -19.99 0.49 -11.21
CA GLU A 199 -19.66 -0.67 -12.03
C GLU A 199 -18.18 -0.64 -12.37
N MET A 200 -17.51 -1.78 -12.28
CA MET A 200 -16.11 -1.90 -12.66
C MET A 200 -16.00 -2.25 -14.14
N ARG A 201 -15.46 -1.33 -14.95
CA ARG A 201 -15.16 -1.57 -16.38
C ARG A 201 -13.67 -1.37 -16.63
N ASN A 202 -13.00 -2.41 -17.09
CA ASN A 202 -11.55 -2.37 -17.39
C ASN A 202 -10.67 -1.83 -16.26
N GLY A 203 -11.02 -2.17 -15.00
CA GLY A 203 -10.27 -1.71 -13.82
C GLY A 203 -10.56 -0.27 -13.39
N ILE A 204 -11.53 0.41 -14.01
CA ILE A 204 -11.97 1.76 -13.69
C ILE A 204 -13.37 1.68 -13.05
N ILE A 205 -13.57 2.40 -11.94
CA ILE A 205 -14.90 2.55 -11.35
C ILE A 205 -15.68 3.52 -12.23
N CYS A 206 -16.72 3.01 -12.87
CA CYS A 206 -17.68 3.77 -13.65
C CYS A 206 -18.97 3.94 -12.83
N ILE A 207 -19.65 5.06 -13.02
CA ILE A 207 -20.93 5.34 -12.37
C ILE A 207 -21.97 5.51 -13.46
N GLU A 208 -23.05 4.74 -13.38
CA GLU A 208 -24.20 4.98 -14.23
C GLU A 208 -24.90 6.28 -13.79
N THR A 209 -24.94 7.26 -14.70
CA THR A 209 -25.58 8.55 -14.42
C THR A 209 -27.10 8.50 -14.66
N MET A 210 -27.85 9.21 -13.83
CA MET A 210 -29.29 9.31 -13.92
C MET A 210 -29.71 10.78 -14.10
N PRO A 211 -30.94 11.04 -14.58
CA PRO A 211 -31.46 12.40 -14.65
C PRO A 211 -31.35 13.12 -13.29
N GLY A 212 -30.71 14.29 -13.26
CA GLY A 212 -30.45 15.09 -12.06
C GLY A 212 -29.07 14.94 -11.49
N ASP A 213 -28.22 14.02 -12.01
CA ASP A 213 -26.80 13.97 -11.70
C ASP A 213 -26.05 15.09 -12.41
N SER A 214 -24.96 15.55 -11.79
CA SER A 214 -23.99 16.43 -12.45
C SER A 214 -22.58 16.01 -12.06
N PHE A 215 -21.60 16.30 -12.92
CA PHE A 215 -20.20 16.01 -12.64
C PHE A 215 -19.71 16.69 -11.36
N GLU A 216 -20.23 17.86 -11.00
CA GLU A 216 -19.93 18.57 -9.74
C GLU A 216 -20.41 17.78 -8.54
N LYS A 217 -21.64 17.26 -8.57
CA LYS A 217 -22.20 16.43 -7.48
C LYS A 217 -21.42 15.14 -7.32
N ILE A 218 -21.09 14.47 -8.43
CA ILE A 218 -20.28 13.24 -8.43
C ILE A 218 -18.87 13.54 -7.91
N ALA A 219 -18.21 14.58 -8.42
CA ALA A 219 -16.89 14.99 -7.95
C ALA A 219 -16.88 15.32 -6.46
N GLY A 220 -17.90 16.03 -5.96
CA GLY A 220 -18.08 16.33 -4.55
C GLY A 220 -18.29 15.08 -3.69
N TYR A 221 -19.12 14.14 -4.14
CA TYR A 221 -19.37 12.90 -3.41
C TYR A 221 -18.09 12.05 -3.23
N TYR A 222 -17.24 11.94 -4.29
CA TYR A 222 -15.99 11.19 -4.25
C TYR A 222 -14.78 12.00 -3.79
N GLY A 223 -14.94 13.28 -3.46
CA GLY A 223 -13.84 14.14 -3.02
C GLY A 223 -12.76 14.38 -4.08
N ILE A 224 -13.10 14.28 -5.36
CA ILE A 224 -12.18 14.48 -6.49
C ILE A 224 -12.37 15.85 -7.14
N LYS A 225 -11.29 16.40 -7.71
CA LYS A 225 -11.41 17.65 -8.45
C LYS A 225 -12.22 17.44 -9.73
N LEU A 226 -13.21 18.30 -9.98
CA LEU A 226 -14.05 18.24 -11.18
C LEU A 226 -13.22 18.15 -12.48
N LYS A 227 -12.15 18.93 -12.59
CA LYS A 227 -11.23 18.89 -13.74
C LYS A 227 -10.65 17.48 -13.97
N LYS A 228 -10.37 16.73 -12.89
CA LYS A 228 -9.86 15.36 -12.99
C LYS A 228 -10.94 14.40 -13.47
N LEU A 229 -12.18 14.55 -12.98
CA LEU A 229 -13.30 13.73 -13.44
C LEU A 229 -13.59 13.94 -14.94
N LEU A 230 -13.55 15.20 -15.41
CA LEU A 230 -13.78 15.54 -16.81
C LEU A 230 -12.68 15.08 -17.79
N GLN A 231 -11.50 14.69 -17.30
CA GLN A 231 -10.42 14.13 -18.13
C GLN A 231 -10.66 12.68 -18.54
N TYR A 232 -11.58 11.98 -17.88
CA TYR A 232 -11.88 10.56 -18.09
C TYR A 232 -13.27 10.31 -18.74
N ASN A 233 -13.96 11.39 -19.18
CA ASN A 233 -15.28 11.31 -19.82
C ASN A 233 -15.28 11.97 -21.20
#